data_0a939b5cb65dfd9dcf2d11804b544f32
#
_entry.id   0a939b5cb65dfd9dcf2d11804b544f32
#
_cell.length_a   1.000
_cell.length_b   1.000
_cell.length_c   1.000
_cell.angle_alpha   90.00
_cell.angle_beta   90.00
_cell.angle_gamma   90.00
#
_symmetry.space_group_name_H-M   'P 1'
#
loop_
_entity.id
_entity.type
_entity.pdbx_description
1 polymer ?
#
loop_
_entity_poly.entity_id
_entity_poly.type
_entity_poly.pdbx_seq_one_letter_code
_entity_poly.pdbx_strand_id
1 'polypeptide(L)'
;RSPRPWLHIVEELANEARRQNYRRLALLGTRYTMEGPVYPAKLAAAGIEHAVPTAEERERIDQIIMDELVYAKFTPQSLSYYLEVIGRLKEVGCDAVVLGCTEIPLLVTPDVSPLPTLDSTRILARAAVRKAVGSGQWSAAS
;
A
#
# COMPACT_ATOMS: atom_id res chain seq x y z
N ARG A 1 -7.93 14.97 20.64
CA ARG A 1 -8.39 14.14 19.91
C ARG A 1 -7.43 13.53 19.02
N SER A 2 -7.39 12.31 18.90
CA SER A 2 -6.41 11.67 18.08
C SER A 2 -6.82 11.73 16.61
N PRO A 3 -5.85 11.89 15.71
CA PRO A 3 -6.13 11.85 14.30
C PRO A 3 -6.54 10.46 13.85
N ARG A 4 -7.16 10.41 12.70
CA ARG A 4 -7.56 9.13 12.15
C ARG A 4 -6.33 8.32 11.76
N PRO A 5 -6.27 7.05 12.16
CA PRO A 5 -5.06 6.24 11.90
C PRO A 5 -4.71 6.12 10.41
N TRP A 6 -5.72 6.02 9.53
CA TRP A 6 -5.43 5.85 8.11
C TRP A 6 -4.81 7.10 7.48
N LEU A 7 -5.04 8.28 8.06
CA LEU A 7 -4.35 9.49 7.58
C LEU A 7 -2.87 9.41 7.86
N HIS A 8 -2.51 8.87 9.03
CA HIS A 8 -1.11 8.68 9.37
C HIS A 8 -0.44 7.67 8.44
N ILE A 9 -1.17 6.62 8.07
CA ILE A 9 -0.63 5.62 7.17
C ILE A 9 -0.23 6.25 5.85
N VAL A 10 -1.10 7.08 5.28
CA VAL A 10 -0.82 7.70 3.99
C VAL A 10 0.35 8.66 4.09
N GLU A 11 0.41 9.44 5.17
CA GLU A 11 1.51 10.37 5.35
C GLU A 11 2.85 9.66 5.50
N GLU A 12 2.89 8.60 6.29
CA GLU A 12 4.12 7.84 6.46
C GLU A 12 4.53 7.14 5.17
N LEU A 13 3.55 6.68 4.42
CA LEU A 13 3.81 6.04 3.15
C LEU A 13 4.39 7.05 2.15
N ALA A 14 3.87 8.26 2.12
CA ALA A 14 4.39 9.30 1.26
C ALA A 14 5.83 9.66 1.65
N ASN A 15 6.10 9.72 2.95
CA ASN A 15 7.46 9.98 3.41
C ASN A 15 8.43 8.89 2.99
N GLU A 16 8.00 7.65 3.09
CA GLU A 16 8.84 6.52 2.68
C GLU A 16 9.11 6.58 1.18
N ALA A 17 8.09 6.89 0.39
CA ALA A 17 8.26 6.98 -1.05
C ALA A 17 9.27 8.08 -1.40
N ARG A 18 9.22 9.20 -0.70
CA ARG A 18 10.17 10.28 -0.93
C ARG A 18 11.58 9.88 -0.54
N ARG A 19 11.73 9.17 0.55
CA ARG A 19 13.04 8.67 0.96
C ARG A 19 13.66 7.76 -0.08
N GLN A 20 12.83 6.96 -0.75
CA GLN A 20 13.28 6.02 -1.78
C GLN A 20 13.36 6.66 -3.16
N ASN A 21 12.94 7.93 -3.28
CA ASN A 21 12.94 8.65 -4.54
C ASN A 21 11.94 8.10 -5.55
N TYR A 22 10.85 7.54 -5.07
CA TYR A 22 9.77 7.09 -5.94
C TYR A 22 8.94 8.30 -6.33
N ARG A 23 8.55 8.36 -7.59
CA ARG A 23 7.80 9.51 -8.12
C ARG A 23 6.37 9.18 -8.48
N ARG A 24 6.08 7.93 -8.82
CA ARG A 24 4.74 7.52 -9.19
C ARG A 24 4.45 6.19 -8.53
N LEU A 25 3.37 6.14 -7.78
CA LEU A 25 3.00 4.95 -7.03
C LEU A 25 1.76 4.31 -7.65
N ALA A 26 1.78 2.99 -7.74
CA ALA A 26 0.58 2.23 -8.08
C ALA A 26 -0.16 1.95 -6.78
N LEU A 27 -1.48 2.16 -6.78
CA LEU A 27 -2.29 1.94 -5.59
C LEU A 27 -3.10 0.67 -5.74
N LEU A 28 -2.90 -0.26 -4.83
CA LEU A 28 -3.73 -1.47 -4.74
C LEU A 28 -4.31 -1.56 -3.35
N GLY A 29 -5.53 -2.02 -3.26
CA GLY A 29 -6.21 -2.15 -1.98
C GLY A 29 -7.68 -2.41 -2.22
N THR A 30 -8.49 -2.12 -1.21
CA THR A 30 -9.93 -2.20 -1.41
C THR A 30 -10.37 -1.10 -2.35
N ARG A 31 -11.62 -1.21 -2.81
CA ARG A 31 -12.18 -0.19 -3.68
C ARG A 31 -12.06 1.19 -3.05
N TYR A 32 -12.30 1.26 -1.76
CA TYR A 32 -12.22 2.54 -1.07
C TYR A 32 -10.82 3.15 -1.17
N THR A 33 -9.79 2.33 -1.01
CA THR A 33 -8.41 2.81 -1.12
C THR A 33 -8.12 3.34 -2.51
N MET A 34 -8.52 2.59 -3.53
CA MET A 34 -8.18 2.92 -4.91
C MET A 34 -9.03 4.07 -5.46
N GLU A 35 -10.28 4.18 -5.04
CA GLU A 35 -11.20 5.19 -5.58
C GLU A 35 -11.44 6.36 -4.66
N GLY A 36 -11.07 6.25 -3.39
CA GLY A 36 -11.30 7.32 -2.45
C GLY A 36 -10.32 8.47 -2.60
N PRO A 37 -10.57 9.58 -1.93
CA PRO A 37 -9.76 10.79 -2.12
C PRO A 37 -8.53 10.89 -1.24
N VAL A 38 -8.38 10.00 -0.26
CA VAL A 38 -7.34 10.17 0.76
C VAL A 38 -5.93 10.01 0.18
N TYR A 39 -5.69 8.91 -0.52
CA TYR A 39 -4.37 8.69 -1.10
C TYR A 39 -4.01 9.72 -2.15
N PRO A 40 -4.91 10.02 -3.13
CA PRO A 40 -4.56 11.03 -4.12
C PRO A 40 -4.24 12.39 -3.51
N ALA A 41 -5.04 12.83 -2.52
CA ALA A 41 -4.83 14.14 -1.93
C ALA A 41 -3.50 14.22 -1.19
N LYS A 42 -3.17 13.20 -0.40
CA LYS A 42 -1.94 13.21 0.37
C LYS A 42 -0.72 13.02 -0.50
N LEU A 43 -0.82 12.20 -1.53
CA LEU A 43 0.31 11.99 -2.44
C LEU A 43 0.57 13.27 -3.26
N ALA A 44 -0.49 13.92 -3.72
CA ALA A 44 -0.34 15.18 -4.44
C ALA A 44 0.32 16.23 -3.56
N ALA A 45 -0.08 16.30 -2.29
CA ALA A 45 0.51 17.26 -1.37
C ALA A 45 2.01 17.00 -1.16
N ALA A 46 2.43 15.75 -1.31
CA ALA A 46 3.84 15.36 -1.18
C ALA A 46 4.59 15.44 -2.50
N GLY A 47 3.92 15.82 -3.59
CA GLY A 47 4.56 15.90 -4.89
C GLY A 47 4.76 14.56 -5.56
N ILE A 48 3.96 13.56 -5.20
CA ILE A 48 4.08 12.22 -5.73
C ILE A 48 2.88 11.93 -6.62
N GLU A 49 3.14 11.41 -7.81
CA GLU A 49 2.08 10.99 -8.72
C GLU A 49 1.60 9.61 -8.33
N HIS A 50 0.42 9.26 -8.82
CA HIS A 50 -0.12 7.93 -8.56
C HIS A 50 -0.91 7.44 -9.75
N ALA A 51 -1.09 6.12 -9.82
CA ALA A 51 -1.92 5.49 -10.84
C ALA A 51 -2.73 4.41 -10.13
N VAL A 52 -3.93 4.19 -10.63
CA VAL A 52 -4.78 3.13 -10.08
C VAL A 52 -5.13 2.18 -11.22
N PRO A 53 -5.48 0.92 -10.89
CA PRO A 53 -5.94 -0.01 -11.92
C PRO A 53 -7.19 0.50 -12.61
N THR A 54 -7.51 -0.11 -13.76
CA THR A 54 -8.76 0.25 -14.45
C THR A 54 -9.96 -0.10 -13.59
N ALA A 55 -11.13 0.43 -13.98
CA ALA A 55 -12.35 0.16 -13.22
C ALA A 55 -12.61 -1.34 -13.09
N GLU A 56 -12.42 -2.08 -14.16
CA GLU A 56 -12.59 -3.52 -14.16
C GLU A 56 -11.60 -4.19 -13.22
N GLU A 57 -10.35 -3.77 -13.28
CA GLU A 57 -9.31 -4.31 -12.40
C GLU A 57 -9.57 -3.97 -10.94
N ARG A 58 -10.03 -2.76 -10.67
CA ARG A 58 -10.35 -2.36 -9.30
C ARG A 58 -11.44 -3.23 -8.71
N GLU A 59 -12.45 -3.52 -9.50
CA GLU A 59 -13.54 -4.37 -9.06
C GLU A 59 -13.05 -5.77 -8.75
N ARG A 60 -12.23 -6.32 -9.63
CA ARG A 60 -11.70 -7.67 -9.44
C ARG A 60 -10.77 -7.75 -8.24
N ILE A 61 -9.91 -6.75 -8.07
CA ILE A 61 -8.99 -6.71 -6.94
C ILE A 61 -9.77 -6.66 -5.63
N ASP A 62 -10.76 -5.80 -5.55
CA ASP A 62 -11.58 -5.69 -4.35
C ASP A 62 -12.33 -6.99 -4.08
N GLN A 63 -12.85 -7.62 -5.12
CA GLN A 63 -13.55 -8.89 -4.99
C GLN A 63 -12.64 -9.98 -4.43
N ILE A 64 -11.40 -10.05 -4.93
CA ILE A 64 -10.45 -11.03 -4.43
C ILE A 64 -10.16 -10.79 -2.95
N ILE A 65 -10.00 -9.53 -2.55
CA ILE A 65 -9.76 -9.22 -1.15
C ILE A 65 -10.93 -9.71 -0.30
N MET A 66 -12.14 -9.38 -0.68
CA MET A 66 -13.32 -9.68 0.13
C MET A 66 -13.71 -11.14 0.12
N ASP A 67 -13.50 -11.83 -1.01
CA ASP A 67 -13.95 -13.21 -1.16
C ASP A 67 -12.86 -14.23 -0.87
N GLU A 68 -11.61 -13.83 -0.91
CA GLU A 68 -10.50 -14.78 -0.75
C GLU A 68 -9.53 -14.37 0.34
N LEU A 69 -8.92 -13.20 0.22
CA LEU A 69 -7.83 -12.85 1.12
C LEU A 69 -8.27 -12.71 2.57
N VAL A 70 -9.44 -12.13 2.82
CA VAL A 70 -9.92 -12.00 4.19
C VAL A 70 -10.22 -13.36 4.83
N TYR A 71 -10.38 -14.39 4.02
CA TYR A 71 -10.59 -15.75 4.50
C TYR A 71 -9.31 -16.59 4.42
N ALA A 72 -8.19 -15.93 4.22
CA ALA A 72 -6.88 -16.59 4.11
C ALA A 72 -6.81 -17.56 2.94
N LYS A 73 -7.52 -17.26 1.87
CA LYS A 73 -7.46 -18.06 0.64
C LYS A 73 -6.47 -17.39 -0.31
N PHE A 74 -5.35 -18.04 -0.52
CA PHE A 74 -4.30 -17.52 -1.39
C PHE A 74 -4.11 -18.48 -2.56
N THR A 75 -4.63 -18.09 -3.72
CA THR A 75 -4.59 -18.95 -4.89
C THR A 75 -3.56 -18.46 -5.89
N PRO A 76 -2.95 -19.39 -6.68
CA PRO A 76 -2.03 -18.96 -7.72
C PRO A 76 -2.69 -18.08 -8.78
N GLN A 77 -3.97 -18.30 -9.06
CA GLN A 77 -4.70 -17.49 -10.02
C GLN A 77 -4.80 -16.03 -9.56
N SER A 78 -5.15 -15.84 -8.30
CA SER A 78 -5.27 -14.48 -7.75
C SER A 78 -3.92 -13.81 -7.70
N LEU A 79 -2.88 -14.52 -7.30
CA LEU A 79 -1.54 -13.95 -7.31
C LEU A 79 -1.14 -13.54 -8.72
N SER A 80 -1.38 -14.41 -9.69
CA SER A 80 -1.05 -14.12 -11.07
C SER A 80 -1.76 -12.87 -11.56
N TYR A 81 -3.03 -12.72 -11.20
CA TYR A 81 -3.80 -11.55 -11.60
C TYR A 81 -3.22 -10.27 -11.02
N TYR A 82 -2.88 -10.30 -9.72
CA TYR A 82 -2.28 -9.14 -9.08
C TYR A 82 -0.94 -8.79 -9.72
N LEU A 83 -0.12 -9.78 -10.03
CA LEU A 83 1.18 -9.51 -10.64
C LEU A 83 1.03 -8.94 -12.04
N GLU A 84 0.02 -9.38 -12.78
CA GLU A 84 -0.28 -8.82 -14.10
C GLU A 84 -0.65 -7.34 -13.99
N VAL A 85 -1.51 -7.00 -13.05
CA VAL A 85 -1.93 -5.61 -12.86
C VAL A 85 -0.73 -4.75 -12.47
N ILE A 86 0.09 -5.24 -11.54
CA ILE A 86 1.28 -4.50 -11.12
C ILE A 86 2.23 -4.31 -12.29
N GLY A 87 2.43 -5.35 -13.10
CA GLY A 87 3.31 -5.25 -14.25
C GLY A 87 2.82 -4.22 -15.25
N ARG A 88 1.51 -4.16 -15.47
CA ARG A 88 0.95 -3.17 -16.37
C ARG A 88 1.15 -1.76 -15.85
N LEU A 89 0.98 -1.58 -14.53
CA LEU A 89 1.19 -0.26 -13.92
C LEU A 89 2.66 0.13 -13.95
N LYS A 90 3.55 -0.84 -13.87
CA LYS A 90 4.97 -0.57 -14.04
C LYS A 90 5.24 -0.01 -15.43
N GLU A 91 4.58 -0.55 -16.43
CA GLU A 91 4.77 -0.10 -17.81
C GLU A 91 4.28 1.32 -18.03
N VAL A 92 3.30 1.78 -17.24
CA VAL A 92 2.84 3.16 -17.37
C VAL A 92 3.66 4.11 -16.49
N GLY A 93 4.76 3.65 -15.94
CA GLY A 93 5.70 4.53 -15.27
C GLY A 93 5.70 4.49 -13.76
N CYS A 94 5.00 3.55 -13.14
CA CYS A 94 5.01 3.46 -11.69
C CYS A 94 6.35 2.92 -11.18
N ASP A 95 6.83 3.49 -10.10
CA ASP A 95 8.10 3.13 -9.48
C ASP A 95 7.95 2.12 -8.37
N ALA A 96 6.79 2.08 -7.74
CA ALA A 96 6.53 1.18 -6.63
C ALA A 96 5.04 0.95 -6.54
N VAL A 97 4.64 -0.08 -5.77
CA VAL A 97 3.23 -0.39 -5.60
C VAL A 97 2.88 -0.33 -4.12
N VAL A 98 1.80 0.39 -3.81
CA VAL A 98 1.26 0.49 -2.46
C VAL A 98 0.33 -0.69 -2.22
N LEU A 99 0.60 -1.43 -1.16
CA LEU A 99 -0.27 -2.51 -0.73
C LEU A 99 -1.09 -1.97 0.43
N GLY A 100 -2.23 -1.39 0.11
CA GLY A 100 -3.04 -0.63 1.04
C GLY A 100 -3.99 -1.45 1.90
N CYS A 101 -3.91 -2.77 1.80
CA CYS A 101 -4.75 -3.67 2.56
C CYS A 101 -3.84 -4.61 3.34
N THR A 102 -4.23 -4.96 4.57
CA THR A 102 -3.38 -5.81 5.41
C THR A 102 -3.20 -7.21 4.86
N GLU A 103 -4.11 -7.66 4.02
CA GLU A 103 -4.06 -9.02 3.47
C GLU A 103 -3.26 -9.15 2.20
N ILE A 104 -3.16 -8.09 1.40
CA ILE A 104 -2.43 -8.19 0.13
C ILE A 104 -0.97 -8.58 0.32
N PRO A 105 -0.24 -8.05 1.33
CA PRO A 105 1.16 -8.45 1.49
C PRO A 105 1.35 -9.94 1.78
N LEU A 106 0.32 -10.62 2.22
CA LEU A 106 0.39 -12.07 2.43
C LEU A 106 0.39 -12.83 1.11
N LEU A 107 -0.20 -12.25 0.08
CA LEU A 107 -0.26 -12.86 -1.24
C LEU A 107 0.87 -12.34 -2.15
N VAL A 108 1.04 -11.03 -2.20
CA VAL A 108 2.06 -10.40 -3.05
C VAL A 108 3.23 -10.01 -2.16
N THR A 109 4.25 -10.85 -2.16
CA THR A 109 5.46 -10.60 -1.37
C THR A 109 6.46 -9.82 -2.21
N PRO A 110 7.43 -9.14 -1.58
CA PRO A 110 8.39 -8.34 -2.33
C PRO A 110 9.18 -9.11 -3.37
N ASP A 111 9.46 -10.39 -3.11
CA ASP A 111 10.29 -11.18 -4.01
C ASP A 111 9.58 -11.57 -5.30
N VAL A 112 8.24 -11.56 -5.32
CA VAL A 112 7.51 -11.92 -6.54
C VAL A 112 6.93 -10.71 -7.25
N SER A 113 6.92 -9.54 -6.62
CA SER A 113 6.32 -8.34 -7.20
C SER A 113 7.22 -7.73 -8.26
N PRO A 114 6.67 -7.35 -9.43
CA PRO A 114 7.45 -6.64 -10.44
C PRO A 114 7.92 -5.26 -9.99
N LEU A 115 7.26 -4.67 -8.99
CA LEU A 115 7.63 -3.36 -8.46
C LEU A 115 7.99 -3.48 -7.00
N PRO A 116 8.87 -2.60 -6.49
CA PRO A 116 9.07 -2.53 -5.04
C PRO A 116 7.75 -2.31 -4.33
N THR A 117 7.54 -2.99 -3.22
CA THR A 117 6.28 -2.92 -2.49
C THR A 117 6.39 -1.94 -1.33
N LEU A 118 5.30 -1.20 -1.10
CA LEU A 118 5.16 -0.34 0.05
C LEU A 118 3.99 -0.88 0.86
N ASP A 119 4.31 -1.66 1.88
CA ASP A 119 3.33 -2.27 2.77
C ASP A 119 2.91 -1.22 3.79
N SER A 120 1.71 -0.69 3.65
CA SER A 120 1.26 0.42 4.48
C SER A 120 1.25 0.07 5.96
N THR A 121 0.86 -1.15 6.30
CA THR A 121 0.83 -1.57 7.70
C THR A 121 2.23 -1.63 8.30
N ARG A 122 3.17 -2.17 7.54
CA ARG A 122 4.56 -2.28 8.00
C ARG A 122 5.20 -0.92 8.15
N ILE A 123 4.92 -0.02 7.22
CA ILE A 123 5.47 1.32 7.27
C ILE A 123 4.94 2.06 8.50
N LEU A 124 3.65 1.93 8.77
CA LEU A 124 3.07 2.56 9.94
C LEU A 124 3.66 1.99 11.24
N ALA A 125 3.85 0.68 11.29
CA ALA A 125 4.42 0.04 12.48
C ALA A 125 5.83 0.54 12.74
N ARG A 126 6.65 0.68 11.70
CA ARG A 126 8.00 1.20 11.86
C ARG A 126 8.00 2.64 12.32
N ALA A 127 7.08 3.44 11.79
CA ALA A 127 6.97 4.84 12.20
C ALA A 127 6.56 4.96 13.67
N ALA A 128 5.66 4.07 14.12
CA ALA A 128 5.23 4.07 15.51
C ALA A 128 6.38 3.73 16.44
N VAL A 129 7.21 2.75 16.07
CA VAL A 129 8.35 2.36 16.87
C VAL A 129 9.37 3.51 16.95
N ARG A 130 9.68 4.13 15.81
CA ARG A 130 10.61 5.26 15.79
C ARG A 130 10.13 6.39 16.69
N LYS A 131 8.84 6.67 16.63
CA LYS A 131 8.28 7.75 17.42
C LYS A 131 8.34 7.45 18.92
N ALA A 132 8.03 6.20 19.29
CA ALA A 132 8.09 5.80 20.69
C ALA A 132 9.52 5.88 21.24
N VAL A 133 10.47 5.39 20.48
CA VAL A 133 11.88 5.45 20.89
C VAL A 133 12.34 6.90 20.97
N GLY A 134 11.99 7.69 19.96
CA GLY A 134 12.42 9.09 19.94
C GLY A 134 11.84 9.92 21.06
N SER A 135 10.65 9.58 21.55
CA SER A 135 10.01 10.30 22.64
C SER A 135 10.45 9.82 24.01
N GLY A 136 11.21 8.73 24.06
CA GLY A 136 11.63 8.18 25.33
C GLY A 136 10.56 7.40 26.06
N GLN A 137 9.45 7.13 25.40
CA GLN A 137 8.35 6.40 26.03
C GLN A 137 8.43 4.90 25.82
N TRP A 138 9.32 4.48 24.97
CA TRP A 138 9.47 3.06 24.75
C TRP A 138 10.10 2.40 25.95
N SER A 139 9.50 1.33 26.42
CA SER A 139 10.02 0.61 27.56
C SER A 139 10.78 -0.61 27.08
N ALA A 140 12.02 -0.74 27.57
CA ALA A 140 12.83 -1.88 27.20
C ALA A 140 12.27 -3.18 27.74
N ALA A 141 11.50 -3.10 28.80
CA ALA A 141 10.91 -4.28 29.38
C ALA A 141 9.77 -4.83 28.54
N SER A 142 9.30 -4.05 27.66
CA SER A 142 8.19 -4.49 26.80
C SER A 142 8.59 -5.58 25.86
#